data_e582f391d2266a2dba91bdd778a9ab43
#
_entry.id   e582f391d2266a2dba91bdd778a9ab43
#
_cell.length_a   1.000
_cell.length_b   1.000
_cell.length_c   1.000
_cell.angle_alpha   90.00
_cell.angle_beta   90.00
_cell.angle_gamma   90.00
#
_symmetry.space_group_name_H-M   'P 1'
#
loop_
_entity.id
_entity.type
_entity.pdbx_description
1 polymer ?
#
loop_
_entity_poly.entity_id
_entity_poly.type
_entity_poly.pdbx_seq_one_letter_code
_entity_poly.pdbx_strand_id
1 'polypeptide(L)'
;MTEEQLSAGNKVCKNIKDLENECKSIDNYILYITSEIELDDIEIQVHEKWIGTPYVKVNKTNLIRFLNSEKHRIELEIKLLKEKFESL
;
A
#
# COMPACT_ATOMS: atom_id res chain seq x y z
N MET A 1 -28.31 -5.13 -16.53
CA MET A 1 -26.94 -5.63 -16.24
C MET A 1 -26.96 -7.15 -16.23
N THR A 2 -26.06 -7.78 -16.95
CA THR A 2 -25.93 -9.25 -16.95
C THR A 2 -25.26 -9.73 -15.66
N GLU A 3 -25.39 -11.02 -15.35
CA GLU A 3 -24.70 -11.61 -14.19
C GLU A 3 -23.20 -11.46 -14.29
N GLU A 4 -22.64 -11.58 -15.49
CA GLU A 4 -21.21 -11.38 -15.72
C GLU A 4 -20.75 -9.95 -15.42
N GLN A 5 -21.54 -8.96 -15.85
CA GLN A 5 -21.24 -7.55 -15.57
C GLN A 5 -21.36 -7.24 -14.08
N LEU A 6 -22.37 -7.80 -13.41
CA LEU A 6 -22.53 -7.62 -11.97
C LEU A 6 -21.38 -8.24 -11.19
N SER A 7 -20.99 -9.45 -11.56
CA SER A 7 -19.85 -10.14 -10.92
C SER A 7 -18.53 -9.37 -11.13
N ALA A 8 -18.29 -8.88 -12.35
CA ALA A 8 -17.12 -8.07 -12.66
C ALA A 8 -17.12 -6.76 -11.86
N GLY A 9 -18.27 -6.09 -11.77
CA GLY A 9 -18.41 -4.87 -10.99
C GLY A 9 -18.15 -5.07 -9.51
N ASN A 10 -18.69 -6.14 -8.92
CA ASN A 10 -18.47 -6.48 -7.51
C ASN A 10 -16.99 -6.77 -7.21
N LYS A 11 -16.31 -7.46 -8.11
CA LYS A 11 -14.88 -7.75 -7.99
C LYS A 11 -14.05 -6.48 -8.03
N VAL A 12 -14.35 -5.57 -8.93
CA VAL A 12 -13.67 -4.28 -9.05
C VAL A 12 -13.88 -3.46 -7.78
N CYS A 13 -15.11 -3.37 -7.28
CA CYS A 13 -15.42 -2.65 -6.04
C CYS A 13 -14.65 -3.21 -4.84
N LYS A 14 -14.53 -4.52 -4.72
CA LYS A 14 -13.75 -5.15 -3.67
C LYS A 14 -12.28 -4.80 -3.78
N ASN A 15 -11.72 -4.84 -4.99
CA ASN A 15 -10.32 -4.49 -5.22
C ASN A 15 -10.05 -3.04 -4.86
N ILE A 16 -10.93 -2.13 -5.22
CA ILE A 16 -10.81 -0.71 -4.85
C ILE A 16 -10.79 -0.54 -3.34
N LYS A 17 -11.69 -1.21 -2.63
CA LYS A 17 -11.77 -1.12 -1.17
C LYS A 17 -10.51 -1.67 -0.51
N ASP A 18 -9.98 -2.79 -1.00
CA ASP A 18 -8.76 -3.39 -0.48
C ASP A 18 -7.56 -2.44 -0.66
N LEU A 19 -7.46 -1.79 -1.83
CA LEU A 19 -6.40 -0.83 -2.11
C LEU A 19 -6.55 0.44 -1.26
N GLU A 20 -7.77 0.93 -1.05
CA GLU A 20 -8.01 2.06 -0.15
C GLU A 20 -7.58 1.74 1.29
N ASN A 21 -7.81 0.52 1.76
CA ASN A 21 -7.37 0.07 3.07
C ASN A 21 -5.84 -0.01 3.15
N GLU A 22 -5.16 -0.42 2.07
CA GLU A 22 -3.70 -0.40 2.01
C GLU A 22 -3.16 1.03 2.11
N CYS A 23 -3.78 1.99 1.44
CA CYS A 23 -3.41 3.41 1.55
C CYS A 23 -3.55 3.91 2.99
N LYS A 24 -4.62 3.55 3.68
CA LYS A 24 -4.81 3.93 5.09
C LYS A 24 -3.73 3.32 5.98
N SER A 25 -3.35 2.07 5.72
CA SER A 25 -2.29 1.40 6.46
C SER A 25 -0.95 2.12 6.26
N ILE A 26 -0.65 2.52 5.04
CA ILE A 26 0.56 3.28 4.72
C ILE A 26 0.56 4.62 5.46
N ASP A 27 -0.55 5.36 5.44
CA ASP A 27 -0.68 6.62 6.16
C ASP A 27 -0.44 6.44 7.67
N ASN A 28 -0.98 5.38 8.26
CA ASN A 28 -0.78 5.06 9.68
C ASN A 28 0.67 4.73 9.99
N TYR A 29 1.36 4.01 9.10
CA TYR A 29 2.79 3.72 9.26
C TYR A 29 3.63 4.99 9.18
N ILE A 30 3.35 5.86 8.23
CA ILE A 30 4.06 7.13 8.09
C ILE A 30 3.86 7.99 9.34
N LEU A 31 2.64 8.07 9.85
CA LEU A 31 2.34 8.81 11.07
C LEU A 31 3.08 8.24 12.27
N TYR A 32 3.10 6.92 12.42
CA TYR A 32 3.83 6.24 13.49
C TYR A 32 5.33 6.51 13.41
N ILE A 33 5.92 6.36 12.22
CA ILE A 33 7.34 6.59 11.98
C ILE A 33 7.71 8.04 12.30
N THR A 34 6.84 8.99 11.92
CA THR A 34 7.10 10.42 12.10
C THR A 34 6.97 10.84 13.55
N SER A 35 5.97 10.31 14.27
CA SER A 35 5.62 10.79 15.61
C SER A 35 6.23 9.97 16.75
N GLU A 36 6.42 8.67 16.56
CA GLU A 36 6.84 7.76 17.65
C GLU A 36 8.30 7.31 17.55
N ILE A 37 8.90 7.38 16.37
CA ILE A 37 10.29 6.94 16.20
C ILE A 37 11.20 8.16 16.15
N GLU A 38 12.06 8.25 17.17
CA GLU A 38 13.04 9.37 17.29
C GLU A 38 14.33 9.09 16.55
N LEU A 39 14.64 7.82 16.29
CA LEU A 39 15.88 7.43 15.61
C LEU A 39 15.83 7.74 14.12
N ASP A 40 16.97 8.13 13.55
CA ASP A 40 17.09 8.42 12.11
C ASP A 40 17.06 7.15 11.27
N ASP A 41 17.53 6.03 11.80
CA ASP A 41 17.53 4.74 11.12
C ASP A 41 16.54 3.79 11.77
N ILE A 42 15.84 3.03 10.93
CA ILE A 42 14.83 2.07 11.36
C ILE A 42 15.28 0.68 10.93
N GLU A 43 15.17 -0.29 11.83
CA GLU A 43 15.44 -1.69 11.51
C GLU A 43 14.15 -2.34 11.00
N ILE A 44 14.24 -2.91 9.81
CA ILE A 44 13.14 -3.66 9.20
C ILE A 44 13.47 -5.13 9.26
N GLN A 45 12.56 -5.91 9.83
CA GLN A 45 12.70 -7.36 9.87
C GLN A 45 12.27 -7.96 8.53
N VAL A 46 13.14 -8.78 7.95
CA VAL A 46 12.87 -9.47 6.70
C VAL A 46 12.52 -10.92 6.99
N HIS A 47 11.31 -11.34 6.59
CA HIS A 47 10.78 -12.67 6.84
C HIS A 47 11.07 -13.63 5.68
N GLU A 48 12.28 -13.55 5.11
CA GLU A 48 12.70 -14.45 4.02
C GLU A 48 13.70 -15.49 4.54
N LYS A 49 13.42 -16.75 4.24
CA LYS A 49 14.24 -17.90 4.71
C LYS A 49 15.68 -17.89 4.20
N TRP A 50 15.92 -17.18 3.12
CA TRP A 50 17.21 -17.21 2.41
C TRP A 50 18.15 -16.09 2.80
N ILE A 51 17.69 -15.13 3.59
CA ILE A 51 18.49 -13.99 4.01
C ILE A 51 19.14 -14.30 5.35
N GLY A 52 20.47 -14.30 5.39
CA GLY A 52 21.24 -14.62 6.58
C GLY A 52 21.13 -13.59 7.71
N THR A 53 20.77 -12.34 7.37
CA THR A 53 20.56 -11.26 8.35
C THR A 53 19.10 -10.88 8.35
N PRO A 54 18.35 -11.12 9.45
CA PRO A 54 16.91 -10.87 9.47
C PRO A 54 16.52 -9.40 9.57
N TYR A 55 17.48 -8.50 9.74
CA TYR A 55 17.20 -7.07 9.92
C TYR A 55 17.97 -6.26 8.90
N VAL A 56 17.31 -5.26 8.35
CA VAL A 56 17.91 -4.28 7.43
C VAL A 56 17.67 -2.90 8.01
N LYS A 57 18.73 -2.08 8.10
CA LYS A 57 18.61 -0.69 8.54
C LYS A 57 18.23 0.18 7.35
N VAL A 58 17.19 0.98 7.50
CA VAL A 58 16.73 1.92 6.49
C VAL A 58 16.66 3.30 7.12
N ASN A 59 17.15 4.30 6.42
CA ASN A 59 17.02 5.69 6.85
C ASN A 59 15.54 6.08 6.90
N LYS A 60 15.14 6.74 7.98
CA LYS A 60 13.74 7.14 8.22
C LYS A 60 13.17 7.97 7.06
N THR A 61 13.91 8.96 6.59
CA THR A 61 13.49 9.82 5.47
C THR A 61 13.29 9.01 4.19
N ASN A 62 14.20 8.10 3.89
CA ASN A 62 14.10 7.24 2.72
C ASN A 62 12.93 6.28 2.81
N LEU A 63 12.66 5.74 4.00
CA LEU A 63 11.51 4.87 4.23
C LEU A 63 10.20 5.61 4.00
N ILE A 64 10.09 6.83 4.51
CA ILE A 64 8.90 7.68 4.30
C ILE A 64 8.72 7.98 2.81
N ARG A 65 9.78 8.30 2.08
CA ARG A 65 9.72 8.50 0.62
C ARG A 65 9.24 7.26 -0.10
N PHE A 66 9.76 6.10 0.28
CA PHE A 66 9.33 4.82 -0.30
C PHE A 66 7.85 4.57 -0.05
N LEU A 67 7.38 4.76 1.18
CA LEU A 67 5.98 4.58 1.53
C LEU A 67 5.06 5.54 0.77
N ASN A 68 5.46 6.79 0.61
CA ASN A 68 4.71 7.76 -0.18
C ASN A 68 4.65 7.37 -1.67
N SER A 69 5.75 6.85 -2.21
CA SER A 69 5.79 6.35 -3.59
C SER A 69 4.86 5.17 -3.79
N GLU A 70 4.84 4.24 -2.85
CA GLU A 70 3.94 3.09 -2.89
C GLU A 70 2.47 3.52 -2.78
N LYS A 71 2.18 4.47 -1.89
CA LYS A 71 0.84 5.02 -1.76
C LYS A 71 0.39 5.65 -3.08
N HIS A 72 1.26 6.44 -3.72
CA HIS A 72 0.95 7.08 -5.00
C HIS A 72 0.65 6.05 -6.09
N ARG A 73 1.46 4.99 -6.16
CA ARG A 73 1.23 3.89 -7.10
C ARG A 73 -0.14 3.24 -6.87
N ILE A 74 -0.51 3.00 -5.62
CA ILE A 74 -1.80 2.40 -5.27
C ILE A 74 -2.95 3.35 -5.62
N GLU A 75 -2.79 4.65 -5.38
CA GLU A 75 -3.81 5.65 -5.76
C GLU A 75 -4.05 5.68 -7.28
N LEU A 76 -3.00 5.54 -8.09
CA LEU A 76 -3.14 5.44 -9.55
C LEU A 76 -3.88 4.17 -9.95
N GLU A 77 -3.60 3.07 -9.27
CA GLU A 77 -4.27 1.80 -9.51
C GLU A 77 -5.76 1.89 -9.19
N ILE A 78 -6.10 2.54 -8.07
CA ILE A 78 -7.49 2.82 -7.69
C ILE A 78 -8.18 3.65 -8.77
N LYS A 79 -7.53 4.69 -9.27
CA LYS A 79 -8.08 5.54 -10.32
C LYS A 79 -8.41 4.74 -11.58
N LEU A 80 -7.49 3.87 -12.00
CA LEU A 80 -7.68 3.02 -13.18
C LEU A 80 -8.84 2.03 -12.96
N LEU A 81 -8.97 1.46 -11.77
CA LEU A 81 -10.07 0.56 -11.45
C LEU A 81 -11.42 1.29 -11.42
N LYS A 82 -11.47 2.51 -10.92
CA LYS A 82 -12.68 3.33 -10.93
C LYS A 82 -13.12 3.64 -12.36
N GLU A 83 -12.19 3.99 -13.24
CA GLU A 83 -12.45 4.20 -14.66
C GLU A 83 -12.99 2.93 -15.31
N LYS A 84 -12.41 1.78 -14.99
CA LYS A 84 -12.86 0.48 -15.47
C LYS A 84 -14.28 0.17 -15.01
N PHE A 85 -14.59 0.45 -13.75
CA PHE A 85 -15.93 0.25 -13.18
C PHE A 85 -16.96 1.10 -13.88
N GLU A 86 -16.65 2.38 -14.15
CA GLU A 86 -17.54 3.29 -14.86
C GLU A 86 -17.82 2.85 -16.29
N SER A 87 -16.90 2.11 -16.91
CA SER A 87 -17.05 1.60 -18.29
C SER A 87 -17.82 0.28 -18.37
N LEU A 88 -18.16 -0.33 -17.26
CA LEU A 88 -19.01 -1.53 -17.24
C LEU A 88 -20.49 -1.15 -17.46
#